data_42c7a7d1ac7b922973e7eec3d907c036
#
_entry.id   42c7a7d1ac7b922973e7eec3d907c036
#
_cell.length_a   1.000
_cell.length_b   1.000
_cell.length_c   1.000
_cell.angle_alpha   90.00
_cell.angle_beta   90.00
_cell.angle_gamma   90.00
#
_symmetry.space_group_name_H-M   'P 1'
#
loop_
_entity.id
_entity.type
_entity.pdbx_description
1 polymer ?
#
loop_
_entity_poly.entity_id
_entity_poly.type
_entity_poly.pdbx_seq_one_letter_code
_entity_poly.pdbx_strand_id
1 'polypeptide(L)'
;MKKLLLSLVFGASIASMNAQVLTNGNFEQAASPLIPGVATSCPGWGMGLYTMETANAYAGTQSAKLMTIADSATAAILQWQSDTIAGVMQQVVTGSWPSAGSLTLDFAFNHIVSAGDTAIVACQFSDTMGAGPNDDVVLFQAIGAFVGNSNGWQMASIPMDPIPGVMGTANRVIVLASSSIGAAFGSGFGVPNSTLWLDNVSIAGGANVNELAATVNVYPNPTNGALTFDASEAISGVEIYGMDGKLALSATTTNVDITNLPNGIYHYSVMTVSGKVLKGKVSKI
;
A
#
# COMPACT_ATOMS: atom_id res chain seq x y z
N MET A 1 4.47 20.70 12.51
CA MET A 1 4.27 19.66 13.54
C MET A 1 5.46 18.72 13.45
N LYS A 2 6.26 18.66 14.50
CA LYS A 2 7.55 17.96 14.50
C LYS A 2 7.33 16.45 14.56
N LYS A 3 8.05 15.73 13.70
CA LYS A 3 8.21 14.31 13.57
C LYS A 3 8.46 13.66 14.92
N LEU A 4 7.55 12.85 15.41
CA LEU A 4 7.81 11.94 16.51
C LEU A 4 7.23 10.58 16.11
N LEU A 5 7.93 9.90 15.21
CA LEU A 5 7.75 8.45 15.09
C LEU A 5 8.70 7.82 16.11
N LEU A 6 8.12 7.21 17.11
CA LEU A 6 8.84 6.49 18.14
C LEU A 6 9.66 5.38 17.49
N SER A 7 10.98 5.49 17.52
CA SER A 7 11.90 4.45 17.05
C SER A 7 12.00 3.31 18.06
N LEU A 8 10.95 2.50 18.17
CA LEU A 8 11.09 1.15 18.72
C LEU A 8 11.57 0.25 17.56
N VAL A 9 12.85 0.31 17.25
CA VAL A 9 13.48 -0.57 16.27
C VAL A 9 13.74 -1.91 16.93
N PHE A 10 12.84 -2.87 16.69
CA PHE A 10 13.13 -4.29 16.92
C PHE A 10 13.41 -4.94 15.58
N GLY A 11 14.61 -5.50 15.48
CA GLY A 11 15.18 -6.35 14.44
C GLY A 11 14.53 -6.43 13.06
N ALA A 12 15.20 -5.91 12.06
CA ALA A 12 14.80 -6.02 10.64
C ALA A 12 15.02 -7.45 10.11
N SER A 13 13.99 -8.07 9.59
CA SER A 13 14.10 -9.25 8.72
C SER A 13 14.14 -8.81 7.27
N ILE A 14 15.18 -9.25 6.53
CA ILE A 14 15.32 -8.99 5.10
C ILE A 14 14.46 -10.00 4.34
N ALA A 15 13.40 -9.56 3.68
CA ALA A 15 12.59 -10.38 2.79
C ALA A 15 12.77 -9.94 1.34
N SER A 16 12.99 -10.91 0.45
CA SER A 16 13.15 -10.72 -0.98
C SER A 16 11.82 -10.33 -1.65
N MET A 17 11.89 -9.38 -2.58
CA MET A 17 10.76 -8.82 -3.31
C MET A 17 10.05 -9.84 -4.20
N ASN A 18 8.81 -10.20 -3.82
CA ASN A 18 7.77 -10.66 -4.74
C ASN A 18 6.39 -10.42 -4.11
N ALA A 19 5.62 -9.54 -4.70
CA ALA A 19 4.17 -9.32 -4.61
C ALA A 19 3.49 -9.14 -3.25
N GLN A 20 4.09 -9.48 -2.12
CA GLN A 20 3.52 -9.25 -0.80
C GLN A 20 4.47 -8.37 0.01
N VAL A 21 4.14 -7.08 0.15
CA VAL A 21 4.96 -6.11 0.89
C VAL A 21 5.02 -6.49 2.37
N LEU A 22 3.91 -6.97 2.95
CA LEU A 22 3.82 -7.38 4.34
C LEU A 22 3.88 -8.89 4.50
N THR A 23 4.57 -9.36 5.53
CA THR A 23 4.63 -10.76 5.93
C THR A 23 3.57 -11.02 7.00
N ASN A 24 2.84 -12.15 6.87
CA ASN A 24 1.87 -12.61 7.88
C ASN A 24 0.84 -11.53 8.27
N GLY A 25 0.31 -10.81 7.29
CA GLY A 25 -0.73 -9.80 7.53
C GLY A 25 -2.06 -10.40 7.98
N ASN A 26 -2.27 -11.69 7.77
CA ASN A 26 -3.42 -12.46 8.23
C ASN A 26 -3.20 -13.10 9.62
N PHE A 27 -2.06 -12.90 10.25
CA PHE A 27 -1.68 -13.37 11.59
C PHE A 27 -1.76 -14.88 11.84
N GLU A 28 -1.90 -15.73 10.82
CA GLU A 28 -2.09 -17.18 10.96
C GLU A 28 -0.81 -17.96 11.28
N GLN A 29 0.37 -17.31 11.23
CA GLN A 29 1.61 -17.96 11.64
C GLN A 29 1.74 -17.98 13.18
N ALA A 30 2.35 -19.04 13.69
CA ALA A 30 2.50 -19.23 15.12
C ALA A 30 3.21 -18.06 15.81
N ALA A 31 2.58 -17.51 16.83
CA ALA A 31 3.10 -16.43 17.65
C ALA A 31 3.64 -16.97 18.99
N SER A 32 4.60 -16.27 19.57
CA SER A 32 5.19 -16.61 20.86
C SER A 32 4.87 -15.52 21.88
N PRO A 33 4.09 -15.80 22.94
CA PRO A 33 3.87 -14.84 24.00
C PRO A 33 5.18 -14.58 24.75
N LEU A 34 5.51 -13.29 24.95
CA LEU A 34 6.70 -12.83 25.67
C LEU A 34 6.33 -12.45 27.10
N ILE A 35 5.26 -11.66 27.24
CA ILE A 35 4.64 -11.33 28.52
C ILE A 35 3.18 -11.71 28.41
N PRO A 36 2.67 -12.69 29.15
CA PRO A 36 1.30 -13.16 29.02
C PRO A 36 0.28 -12.01 29.15
N GLY A 37 -0.60 -11.89 28.17
CA GLY A 37 -1.63 -10.85 28.12
C GLY A 37 -1.17 -9.44 27.74
N VAL A 38 0.13 -9.22 27.53
CA VAL A 38 0.70 -7.88 27.26
C VAL A 38 1.52 -7.83 25.98
N ALA A 39 2.47 -8.75 25.82
CA ALA A 39 3.42 -8.69 24.72
C ALA A 39 3.55 -10.03 24.00
N THR A 40 3.68 -9.97 22.68
CA THR A 40 3.79 -11.13 21.78
C THR A 40 4.86 -10.86 20.72
N SER A 41 5.50 -11.91 20.25
CA SER A 41 6.30 -11.92 19.03
C SER A 41 5.60 -12.76 17.98
N CYS A 42 5.29 -12.15 16.84
CA CYS A 42 4.65 -12.80 15.73
C CYS A 42 5.51 -12.63 14.45
N PRO A 43 5.69 -13.68 13.64
CA PRO A 43 6.46 -13.58 12.41
C PRO A 43 6.00 -12.42 11.51
N GLY A 44 6.96 -11.65 11.03
CA GLY A 44 6.72 -10.43 10.26
C GLY A 44 6.48 -9.18 11.12
N TRP A 45 5.71 -9.28 12.20
CA TRP A 45 5.37 -8.16 13.09
C TRP A 45 6.34 -8.00 14.29
N GLY A 46 7.20 -8.98 14.48
CA GLY A 46 8.20 -8.94 15.54
C GLY A 46 7.59 -8.92 16.94
N MET A 47 8.34 -8.35 17.87
CA MET A 47 7.93 -8.19 19.26
C MET A 47 7.13 -6.90 19.41
N GLY A 48 6.00 -6.94 20.12
CA GLY A 48 5.15 -5.78 20.35
C GLY A 48 4.22 -5.95 21.53
N LEU A 49 3.54 -4.87 21.90
CA LEU A 49 2.56 -4.83 22.98
C LEU A 49 1.17 -5.19 22.43
N TYR A 50 0.99 -6.43 22.06
CA TYR A 50 -0.25 -6.99 21.55
C TYR A 50 -0.36 -8.47 21.91
N THR A 51 -1.54 -9.02 21.77
CA THR A 51 -1.81 -10.44 21.98
C THR A 51 -2.50 -11.05 20.77
N MET A 52 -2.43 -12.38 20.64
CA MET A 52 -3.21 -13.09 19.64
C MET A 52 -4.55 -13.52 20.25
N GLU A 53 -5.63 -13.22 19.57
CA GLU A 53 -7.01 -13.50 20.00
C GLU A 53 -7.66 -14.50 19.05
N THR A 54 -8.04 -15.66 19.56
CA THR A 54 -8.71 -16.72 18.76
C THR A 54 -10.22 -16.63 18.81
N ALA A 55 -10.78 -15.97 19.82
CA ALA A 55 -12.22 -15.82 19.96
C ALA A 55 -12.84 -14.76 19.04
N ASN A 56 -12.02 -13.89 18.46
CA ASN A 56 -12.46 -12.74 17.66
C ASN A 56 -11.56 -12.55 16.43
N ALA A 57 -11.56 -13.51 15.51
CA ALA A 57 -10.87 -13.40 14.22
C ALA A 57 -11.84 -12.92 13.14
N TYR A 58 -11.36 -12.12 12.18
CA TYR A 58 -12.12 -11.76 10.97
C TYR A 58 -12.13 -12.94 9.99
N ALA A 59 -10.96 -13.53 9.76
CA ALA A 59 -10.78 -14.69 8.93
C ALA A 59 -9.77 -15.64 9.58
N GLY A 60 -9.80 -16.92 9.20
CA GLY A 60 -8.86 -17.90 9.75
C GLY A 60 -9.13 -18.23 11.21
N THR A 61 -8.07 -18.34 12.01
CA THR A 61 -8.11 -18.86 13.38
C THR A 61 -7.81 -17.83 14.45
N GLN A 62 -7.18 -16.71 14.12
CA GLN A 62 -6.78 -15.70 15.10
C GLN A 62 -6.59 -14.32 14.48
N SER A 63 -6.67 -13.29 15.32
CA SER A 63 -6.38 -11.90 14.97
C SER A 63 -5.40 -11.27 15.97
N ALA A 64 -4.80 -10.15 15.62
CA ALA A 64 -4.02 -9.35 16.56
C ALA A 64 -4.93 -8.47 17.40
N LYS A 65 -4.76 -8.49 18.73
CA LYS A 65 -5.48 -7.65 19.68
C LYS A 65 -4.52 -6.69 20.37
N LEU A 66 -4.76 -5.41 20.19
CA LEU A 66 -4.06 -4.31 20.83
C LEU A 66 -4.99 -3.71 21.88
N MET A 67 -4.54 -3.58 23.11
CA MET A 67 -5.37 -3.05 24.19
C MET A 67 -4.58 -2.08 25.04
N THR A 68 -5.16 -0.95 25.35
CA THR A 68 -4.62 -0.01 26.36
C THR A 68 -4.94 -0.53 27.76
N ILE A 69 -3.91 -0.79 28.55
CA ILE A 69 -4.03 -1.32 29.91
C ILE A 69 -3.49 -0.33 30.93
N ALA A 70 -4.07 -0.33 32.12
CA ALA A 70 -3.52 0.36 33.29
C ALA A 70 -2.56 -0.60 34.01
N ASP A 71 -1.27 -0.42 33.80
CA ASP A 71 -0.22 -1.23 34.44
C ASP A 71 1.02 -0.37 34.69
N SER A 72 1.06 0.24 35.87
CA SER A 72 2.16 1.10 36.27
C SER A 72 3.49 0.35 36.45
N ALA A 73 3.46 -0.95 36.77
CA ALA A 73 4.67 -1.75 36.94
C ALA A 73 5.36 -2.02 35.62
N THR A 74 4.59 -2.48 34.63
CA THR A 74 5.11 -2.67 33.24
C THR A 74 5.48 -1.34 32.60
N ALA A 75 4.70 -0.27 32.83
CA ALA A 75 5.03 1.07 32.36
C ALA A 75 6.37 1.57 32.87
N ALA A 76 6.67 1.34 34.17
CA ALA A 76 7.96 1.69 34.77
C ALA A 76 9.13 0.89 34.18
N ILE A 77 8.94 -0.41 33.89
CA ILE A 77 9.95 -1.27 33.26
C ILE A 77 10.24 -0.77 31.82
N LEU A 78 9.21 -0.38 31.07
CA LEU A 78 9.33 0.13 29.72
C LEU A 78 9.76 1.61 29.67
N GLN A 79 9.99 2.24 30.83
CA GLN A 79 10.28 3.68 30.96
C GLN A 79 9.22 4.57 30.31
N TRP A 80 7.97 4.12 30.35
CA TRP A 80 6.83 4.86 29.83
C TRP A 80 6.42 5.95 30.83
N GLN A 81 6.17 7.16 30.35
CA GLN A 81 5.84 8.30 31.22
C GLN A 81 4.36 8.35 31.65
N SER A 82 3.69 7.22 31.67
CA SER A 82 2.26 7.10 31.95
C SER A 82 1.99 5.81 32.72
N ASP A 83 0.95 5.82 33.55
CA ASP A 83 0.46 4.60 34.23
C ASP A 83 -0.32 3.68 33.27
N THR A 84 -0.53 4.10 32.02
CA THR A 84 -1.21 3.34 30.99
C THR A 84 -0.26 2.96 29.88
N ILE A 85 -0.44 1.77 29.34
CA ILE A 85 0.34 1.21 28.25
C ILE A 85 -0.61 0.98 27.07
N ALA A 86 -0.36 1.63 25.94
CA ALA A 86 -1.08 1.32 24.70
C ALA A 86 -0.61 -0.03 24.12
N GLY A 87 -1.57 -0.78 23.59
CA GLY A 87 -1.23 -1.86 22.67
C GLY A 87 -0.62 -1.27 21.41
N VAL A 88 0.56 -1.77 21.02
CA VAL A 88 1.29 -1.31 19.83
C VAL A 88 1.87 -2.48 19.10
N MET A 89 1.76 -2.46 17.78
CA MET A 89 2.45 -3.39 16.88
C MET A 89 2.98 -2.66 15.67
N GLN A 90 4.08 -3.18 15.10
CA GLN A 90 4.63 -2.63 13.86
C GLN A 90 5.29 -3.71 13.01
N GLN A 91 5.28 -3.47 11.70
CA GLN A 91 6.11 -4.17 10.74
C GLN A 91 6.96 -3.17 9.98
N VAL A 92 8.25 -3.44 9.86
CA VAL A 92 9.19 -2.65 9.07
C VAL A 92 9.72 -3.51 7.95
N VAL A 93 9.57 -3.04 6.73
CA VAL A 93 10.04 -3.72 5.53
C VAL A 93 10.98 -2.80 4.77
N THR A 94 12.13 -3.31 4.37
CA THR A 94 13.10 -2.61 3.52
C THR A 94 13.05 -3.18 2.11
N GLY A 95 13.17 -2.31 1.12
CA GLY A 95 13.05 -2.69 -0.29
C GLY A 95 13.22 -1.48 -1.20
N SER A 96 12.71 -1.56 -2.40
CA SER A 96 12.63 -0.42 -3.32
C SER A 96 11.24 -0.38 -3.92
N TRP A 97 10.55 0.73 -3.69
CA TRP A 97 9.21 0.96 -4.22
C TRP A 97 9.21 2.21 -5.08
N PRO A 98 8.73 2.11 -6.33
CA PRO A 98 8.63 3.28 -7.19
C PRO A 98 7.68 4.30 -6.57
N SER A 99 7.94 5.57 -6.85
CA SER A 99 7.08 6.65 -6.44
C SER A 99 5.65 6.48 -6.99
N ALA A 100 4.68 6.52 -6.08
CA ALA A 100 3.26 6.73 -6.31
C ALA A 100 2.60 5.98 -7.49
N GLY A 101 2.25 4.75 -7.25
CA GLY A 101 1.02 4.18 -7.81
C GLY A 101 -0.13 4.40 -6.82
N SER A 102 -1.35 4.11 -7.20
CA SER A 102 -2.49 4.07 -6.29
C SER A 102 -2.34 2.90 -5.30
N LEU A 103 -1.50 3.07 -4.30
CA LEU A 103 -1.36 2.11 -3.20
C LEU A 103 -2.45 2.35 -2.17
N THR A 104 -2.95 1.29 -1.59
CA THR A 104 -3.88 1.32 -0.46
C THR A 104 -3.35 0.49 0.70
N LEU A 105 -3.60 0.94 1.91
CA LEU A 105 -3.48 0.13 3.12
C LEU A 105 -4.84 -0.52 3.37
N ASP A 106 -4.91 -1.82 3.20
CA ASP A 106 -6.13 -2.61 3.37
C ASP A 106 -6.02 -3.46 4.63
N PHE A 107 -7.09 -3.49 5.43
CA PHE A 107 -7.14 -4.32 6.64
C PHE A 107 -8.58 -4.54 7.11
N ALA A 108 -8.80 -5.66 7.79
CA ALA A 108 -9.97 -5.88 8.60
C ALA A 108 -9.72 -5.37 10.01
N PHE A 109 -10.71 -4.72 10.62
CA PHE A 109 -10.60 -4.19 11.96
C PHE A 109 -11.91 -4.31 12.74
N ASN A 110 -11.78 -4.42 14.04
CA ASN A 110 -12.85 -4.26 15.01
C ASN A 110 -12.30 -3.41 16.16
N HIS A 111 -13.08 -2.51 16.73
CA HIS A 111 -12.59 -1.66 17.80
C HIS A 111 -13.67 -1.33 18.83
N ILE A 112 -13.20 -1.16 20.06
CA ILE A 112 -13.91 -0.56 21.16
C ILE A 112 -12.96 0.45 21.78
N VAL A 113 -13.12 1.73 21.43
CA VAL A 113 -12.23 2.81 21.88
C VAL A 113 -12.96 3.64 22.91
N SER A 114 -12.39 3.78 24.09
CA SER A 114 -12.94 4.55 25.20
C SER A 114 -13.10 6.03 24.83
N ALA A 115 -14.09 6.68 25.42
CA ALA A 115 -14.37 8.09 25.15
C ALA A 115 -13.13 8.97 25.44
N GLY A 116 -12.79 9.84 24.49
CA GLY A 116 -11.62 10.72 24.56
C GLY A 116 -10.31 10.09 24.08
N ASP A 117 -10.34 8.83 23.63
CA ASP A 117 -9.20 8.15 23.02
C ASP A 117 -9.41 7.94 21.51
N THR A 118 -8.32 7.55 20.82
CA THR A 118 -8.32 7.26 19.39
C THR A 118 -7.34 6.13 19.12
N ALA A 119 -7.82 5.04 18.53
CA ALA A 119 -6.96 4.01 17.98
C ALA A 119 -6.52 4.37 16.57
N ILE A 120 -5.35 3.91 16.15
CA ILE A 120 -4.81 4.19 14.81
C ILE A 120 -4.25 2.95 14.12
N VAL A 121 -4.34 2.95 12.80
CA VAL A 121 -3.55 2.11 11.89
C VAL A 121 -2.93 3.04 10.86
N ALA A 122 -1.62 2.99 10.71
CA ALA A 122 -0.89 3.86 9.80
C ALA A 122 0.13 3.08 8.99
N CYS A 123 0.37 3.55 7.78
CA CYS A 123 1.44 3.08 6.92
C CYS A 123 2.22 4.27 6.37
N GLN A 124 3.54 4.16 6.36
CA GLN A 124 4.43 5.16 5.79
C GLN A 124 5.44 4.50 4.86
N PHE A 125 5.62 5.12 3.71
CA PHE A 125 6.71 4.85 2.79
C PHE A 125 7.72 5.98 2.90
N SER A 126 8.97 5.66 3.18
CA SER A 126 10.02 6.65 3.37
C SER A 126 11.28 6.32 2.57
N ASP A 127 12.01 7.39 2.25
CA ASP A 127 13.39 7.32 1.79
C ASP A 127 14.31 7.54 3.00
N THR A 128 15.16 6.55 3.28
CA THR A 128 16.13 6.65 4.36
C THR A 128 17.40 7.31 3.83
N MET A 129 17.48 8.62 3.96
CA MET A 129 18.60 9.43 3.47
C MET A 129 19.86 9.32 4.32
N GLY A 130 19.78 8.78 5.53
CA GLY A 130 20.86 8.74 6.50
C GLY A 130 20.91 7.46 7.34
N ALA A 131 21.84 7.42 8.29
CA ALA A 131 22.09 6.29 9.18
C ALA A 131 21.13 6.24 10.38
N GLY A 132 20.29 7.23 10.59
CA GLY A 132 19.40 7.36 11.76
C GLY A 132 17.91 7.34 11.40
N PRO A 133 17.05 6.91 12.34
CA PRO A 133 15.61 6.89 12.12
C PRO A 133 14.98 8.28 11.99
N ASN A 134 15.69 9.33 12.35
CA ASN A 134 15.23 10.72 12.24
C ASN A 134 15.54 11.36 10.88
N ASP A 135 16.32 10.69 10.04
CA ASP A 135 16.73 11.17 8.72
C ASP A 135 15.77 10.69 7.61
N ASP A 136 14.73 9.95 7.99
CA ASP A 136 13.74 9.43 7.05
C ASP A 136 12.89 10.56 6.47
N VAL A 137 12.79 10.58 5.16
CA VAL A 137 11.87 11.46 4.42
C VAL A 137 10.63 10.66 4.06
N VAL A 138 9.50 10.97 4.68
CA VAL A 138 8.22 10.33 4.34
C VAL A 138 7.75 10.81 2.98
N LEU A 139 7.51 9.89 2.06
CA LEU A 139 7.06 10.16 0.69
C LEU A 139 5.54 10.02 0.56
N PHE A 140 4.97 8.96 1.13
CA PHE A 140 3.51 8.75 1.18
C PHE A 140 3.11 8.16 2.53
N GLN A 141 1.86 8.38 2.89
CA GLN A 141 1.29 7.83 4.11
C GLN A 141 -0.20 7.52 3.97
N ALA A 142 -0.65 6.53 4.73
CA ALA A 142 -2.07 6.26 4.98
C ALA A 142 -2.28 6.24 6.48
N ILE A 143 -3.35 6.87 6.98
CA ILE A 143 -3.68 6.92 8.40
C ILE A 143 -5.17 6.70 8.57
N GLY A 144 -5.55 5.63 9.26
CA GLY A 144 -6.88 5.38 9.79
C GLY A 144 -6.94 5.71 11.27
N ALA A 145 -7.93 6.49 11.68
CA ALA A 145 -8.18 6.87 13.07
C ALA A 145 -9.58 6.42 13.48
N PHE A 146 -9.69 5.76 14.62
CA PHE A 146 -10.90 5.08 15.07
C PHE A 146 -11.28 5.54 16.47
N VAL A 147 -12.55 5.90 16.64
CA VAL A 147 -13.14 6.33 17.91
C VAL A 147 -14.43 5.56 18.16
N GLY A 148 -14.80 5.37 19.42
CA GLY A 148 -16.05 4.71 19.79
C GLY A 148 -16.00 3.19 19.54
N ASN A 149 -17.08 2.62 18.97
CA ASN A 149 -17.26 1.18 18.80
C ASN A 149 -17.69 0.87 17.36
N SER A 150 -16.97 -0.02 16.69
CA SER A 150 -17.31 -0.46 15.33
C SER A 150 -18.54 -1.38 15.26
N ASN A 151 -18.99 -1.94 16.40
CA ASN A 151 -20.07 -2.93 16.49
C ASN A 151 -19.83 -4.17 15.63
N GLY A 152 -18.58 -4.61 15.54
CA GLY A 152 -18.15 -5.79 14.81
C GLY A 152 -17.06 -5.49 13.79
N TRP A 153 -16.66 -6.51 13.06
CA TRP A 153 -15.61 -6.42 12.06
C TRP A 153 -16.04 -5.56 10.85
N GLN A 154 -15.13 -4.73 10.41
CA GLN A 154 -15.24 -3.89 9.22
C GLN A 154 -13.98 -4.03 8.38
N MET A 155 -14.06 -3.63 7.11
CA MET A 155 -12.93 -3.51 6.20
C MET A 155 -12.61 -2.05 5.96
N ALA A 156 -11.34 -1.72 5.95
CA ALA A 156 -10.83 -0.43 5.51
C ALA A 156 -9.90 -0.62 4.30
N SER A 157 -9.96 0.34 3.39
CA SER A 157 -9.03 0.52 2.28
C SER A 157 -8.67 1.99 2.22
N ILE A 158 -7.48 2.34 2.71
CA ILE A 158 -7.05 3.74 2.88
C ILE A 158 -6.01 4.05 1.81
N PRO A 159 -6.26 5.02 0.92
CA PRO A 159 -5.29 5.45 -0.07
C PRO A 159 -4.01 5.97 0.59
N MET A 160 -2.87 5.70 -0.05
CA MET A 160 -1.58 6.29 0.32
C MET A 160 -1.48 7.69 -0.26
N ASP A 161 -1.59 8.70 0.58
CA ASP A 161 -1.49 10.09 0.17
C ASP A 161 -0.02 10.52 0.04
N PRO A 162 0.39 11.09 -1.10
CA PRO A 162 1.73 11.63 -1.27
C PRO A 162 1.93 12.87 -0.38
N ILE A 163 3.13 13.02 0.15
CA ILE A 163 3.50 14.23 0.88
C ILE A 163 3.85 15.34 -0.12
N PRO A 164 3.12 16.46 -0.14
CA PRO A 164 3.32 17.51 -1.13
C PRO A 164 4.75 18.06 -1.13
N GLY A 165 5.33 18.18 -2.32
CA GLY A 165 6.67 18.73 -2.49
C GLY A 165 7.83 17.80 -2.13
N VAL A 166 7.53 16.55 -1.76
CA VAL A 166 8.53 15.53 -1.47
C VAL A 166 8.61 14.54 -2.62
N MET A 167 9.80 14.31 -3.13
CA MET A 167 10.10 13.36 -4.20
C MET A 167 11.21 12.42 -3.75
N GLY A 168 11.18 11.18 -4.21
CA GLY A 168 12.20 10.18 -3.89
C GLY A 168 11.75 8.77 -4.26
N THR A 169 12.62 7.81 -3.99
CA THR A 169 12.30 6.38 -4.09
C THR A 169 12.19 5.82 -2.67
N ALA A 170 11.05 5.27 -2.33
CA ALA A 170 10.88 4.66 -1.02
C ALA A 170 11.76 3.41 -0.90
N ASN A 171 12.50 3.33 0.20
CA ASN A 171 13.33 2.16 0.53
C ASN A 171 12.96 1.53 1.87
N ARG A 172 12.01 2.13 2.61
CA ARG A 172 11.45 1.61 3.84
C ARG A 172 9.93 1.78 3.88
N VAL A 173 9.25 0.75 4.35
CA VAL A 173 7.82 0.78 4.68
C VAL A 173 7.66 0.47 6.15
N ILE A 174 6.86 1.25 6.84
CA ILE A 174 6.48 1.00 8.24
C ILE A 174 4.96 0.93 8.29
N VAL A 175 4.43 -0.19 8.77
CA VAL A 175 3.03 -0.30 9.18
C VAL A 175 3.00 -0.32 10.70
N LEU A 176 2.21 0.56 11.28
CA LEU A 176 2.05 0.72 12.72
C LEU A 176 0.57 0.66 13.07
N ALA A 177 0.24 -0.03 14.14
CA ALA A 177 -1.07 0.05 14.76
C ALA A 177 -0.95 0.30 16.25
N SER A 178 -1.90 1.05 16.81
CA SER A 178 -1.99 1.31 18.25
C SER A 178 -3.43 1.41 18.69
N SER A 179 -3.70 0.87 19.89
CA SER A 179 -5.00 1.00 20.56
C SER A 179 -5.26 2.40 21.11
N SER A 180 -4.23 3.24 21.22
CA SER A 180 -4.33 4.62 21.72
C SER A 180 -3.24 5.50 21.09
N ILE A 181 -3.62 6.58 20.43
CA ILE A 181 -2.69 7.53 19.84
C ILE A 181 -1.93 8.33 20.89
N GLY A 182 -2.60 8.71 21.97
CA GLY A 182 -2.01 9.53 23.03
C GLY A 182 -0.87 8.81 23.75
N ALA A 183 -1.08 7.58 24.13
CA ALA A 183 -0.06 6.75 24.79
C ALA A 183 1.06 6.34 23.82
N ALA A 184 0.73 5.97 22.58
CA ALA A 184 1.71 5.51 21.60
C ALA A 184 2.71 6.59 21.18
N PHE A 185 2.32 7.86 21.18
CA PHE A 185 3.17 8.97 20.73
C PHE A 185 3.64 9.89 21.85
N GLY A 186 3.43 9.51 23.12
CA GLY A 186 3.90 10.25 24.28
C GLY A 186 3.29 11.64 24.46
N SER A 187 2.18 11.92 23.77
CA SER A 187 1.51 13.24 23.78
C SER A 187 0.33 13.29 24.75
N GLY A 188 0.02 12.20 25.43
CA GLY A 188 -1.11 12.10 26.33
C GLY A 188 -1.23 10.72 26.97
N PHE A 189 -2.22 10.58 27.83
CA PHE A 189 -2.52 9.33 28.50
C PHE A 189 -3.53 8.56 27.64
N GLY A 190 -3.21 7.32 27.29
CA GLY A 190 -4.18 6.41 26.72
C GLY A 190 -5.30 6.12 27.72
N VAL A 191 -6.51 5.88 27.23
CA VAL A 191 -7.62 5.52 28.09
C VAL A 191 -7.69 3.99 28.20
N PRO A 192 -7.59 3.42 29.40
CA PRO A 192 -7.66 1.97 29.61
C PRO A 192 -8.91 1.36 28.96
N ASN A 193 -8.77 0.12 28.49
CA ASN A 193 -9.76 -0.67 27.76
C ASN A 193 -10.02 -0.23 26.31
N SER A 194 -9.36 0.82 25.81
CA SER A 194 -9.34 1.06 24.37
C SER A 194 -8.71 -0.14 23.68
N THR A 195 -9.46 -0.80 22.80
CA THR A 195 -9.07 -2.04 22.16
C THR A 195 -9.24 -1.94 20.66
N LEU A 196 -8.26 -2.43 19.92
CA LEU A 196 -8.26 -2.57 18.46
C LEU A 196 -7.90 -4.01 18.12
N TRP A 197 -8.73 -4.67 17.34
CA TRP A 197 -8.41 -5.94 16.69
C TRP A 197 -8.09 -5.69 15.23
N LEU A 198 -7.05 -6.35 14.73
CA LEU A 198 -6.63 -6.28 13.35
C LEU A 198 -6.47 -7.67 12.75
N ASP A 199 -6.82 -7.75 11.46
CA ASP A 199 -6.67 -8.94 10.65
C ASP A 199 -6.50 -8.57 9.18
N ASN A 200 -5.96 -9.48 8.37
CA ASN A 200 -5.81 -9.32 6.92
C ASN A 200 -5.16 -7.99 6.50
N VAL A 201 -4.12 -7.57 7.21
CA VAL A 201 -3.39 -6.34 6.89
C VAL A 201 -2.54 -6.55 5.64
N SER A 202 -2.74 -5.72 4.65
CA SER A 202 -2.02 -5.78 3.38
C SER A 202 -1.81 -4.39 2.78
N ILE A 203 -0.83 -4.28 1.91
CA ILE A 203 -0.67 -3.14 1.03
C ILE A 203 -1.05 -3.61 -0.35
N ALA A 204 -2.18 -3.12 -0.85
CA ALA A 204 -2.70 -3.44 -2.16
C ALA A 204 -2.43 -2.29 -3.15
N GLY A 205 -2.51 -2.59 -4.44
CA GLY A 205 -2.19 -1.63 -5.47
C GLY A 205 -0.70 -1.64 -5.84
N GLY A 206 -0.31 -0.81 -6.75
CA GLY A 206 1.01 -0.83 -7.36
C GLY A 206 1.04 -1.80 -8.53
N ALA A 207 1.16 -1.27 -9.71
CA ALA A 207 0.93 -1.78 -11.04
C ALA A 207 -0.56 -1.84 -11.44
N ASN A 208 -1.41 -1.00 -10.88
CA ASN A 208 -2.28 -0.31 -11.78
C ASN A 208 -1.33 0.55 -12.65
N VAL A 209 -0.99 0.05 -13.82
CA VAL A 209 -0.96 0.93 -14.94
C VAL A 209 -2.32 1.63 -14.82
N ASN A 210 -2.36 2.84 -14.25
CA ASN A 210 -3.34 3.80 -14.67
C ASN A 210 -3.01 3.95 -16.15
N GLU A 211 -3.56 3.08 -16.97
CA GLU A 211 -4.10 3.55 -18.21
C GLU A 211 -5.11 4.65 -17.79
N LEU A 212 -4.63 5.84 -17.54
CA LEU A 212 -5.24 6.99 -18.20
C LEU A 212 -5.32 6.49 -19.63
N ALA A 213 -6.49 5.94 -19.97
CA ALA A 213 -6.76 5.44 -21.28
C ALA A 213 -6.62 6.62 -22.22
N ALA A 214 -5.39 6.90 -22.61
CA ALA A 214 -5.13 7.55 -23.86
C ALA A 214 -5.67 6.52 -24.86
N THR A 215 -6.97 6.61 -25.10
CA THR A 215 -7.67 5.78 -26.05
C THR A 215 -7.25 6.30 -27.40
N VAL A 216 -6.69 5.45 -28.22
CA VAL A 216 -6.59 5.72 -29.63
C VAL A 216 -7.81 5.10 -30.31
N ASN A 217 -8.59 5.93 -30.95
CA ASN A 217 -9.67 5.51 -31.84
C ASN A 217 -9.06 5.27 -33.21
N VAL A 218 -9.34 4.11 -33.79
CA VAL A 218 -8.87 3.75 -35.12
C VAL A 218 -10.06 3.44 -36.00
N TYR A 219 -10.21 4.19 -37.06
CA TYR A 219 -11.34 4.05 -37.95
C TYR A 219 -10.94 4.27 -39.42
N PRO A 220 -11.70 3.62 -40.36
CA PRO A 220 -12.68 2.57 -40.12
C PRO A 220 -12.02 1.27 -39.65
N ASN A 221 -12.69 0.51 -38.77
CA ASN A 221 -12.29 -0.84 -38.40
C ASN A 221 -13.54 -1.74 -38.39
N PRO A 222 -13.69 -2.69 -39.34
CA PRO A 222 -12.74 -3.08 -40.39
C PRO A 222 -12.49 -2.00 -41.45
N THR A 223 -11.33 -2.11 -42.16
CA THR A 223 -10.90 -1.19 -43.20
C THR A 223 -10.62 -1.91 -44.52
N ASN A 224 -10.80 -1.17 -45.65
CA ASN A 224 -10.33 -1.59 -46.98
C ASN A 224 -8.89 -1.12 -47.28
N GLY A 225 -8.24 -0.38 -46.33
CA GLY A 225 -6.87 0.07 -46.51
C GLY A 225 -6.56 1.41 -45.84
N ALA A 226 -7.40 2.41 -45.94
CA ALA A 226 -7.19 3.70 -45.29
C ALA A 226 -7.60 3.64 -43.82
N LEU A 227 -6.73 4.10 -42.91
CA LEU A 227 -6.92 4.16 -41.45
C LEU A 227 -6.63 5.56 -40.94
N THR A 228 -7.45 6.02 -40.04
CA THR A 228 -7.19 7.23 -39.25
C THR A 228 -7.03 6.85 -37.79
N PHE A 229 -5.96 7.33 -37.19
CA PHE A 229 -5.65 7.21 -35.79
C PHE A 229 -5.95 8.53 -35.09
N ASP A 230 -6.87 8.51 -34.11
CA ASP A 230 -7.28 9.68 -33.37
C ASP A 230 -7.03 9.39 -31.87
N ALA A 231 -6.19 10.18 -31.23
CA ALA A 231 -5.82 10.04 -29.82
C ALA A 231 -5.99 11.36 -29.08
N SER A 232 -6.19 11.27 -27.77
CA SER A 232 -6.29 12.45 -26.90
C SER A 232 -5.00 13.29 -26.84
N GLU A 233 -3.86 12.72 -27.26
CA GLU A 233 -2.56 13.38 -27.34
C GLU A 233 -2.03 13.33 -28.79
N ALA A 234 -1.17 14.28 -29.14
CA ALA A 234 -0.53 14.30 -30.46
C ALA A 234 0.30 13.02 -30.68
N ILE A 235 0.09 12.39 -31.83
CA ILE A 235 0.78 11.17 -32.26
C ILE A 235 2.12 11.53 -32.89
N SER A 236 3.19 10.89 -32.46
CA SER A 236 4.55 11.02 -33.02
C SER A 236 4.90 9.90 -34.01
N GLY A 237 4.22 8.75 -33.92
CA GLY A 237 4.45 7.63 -34.82
C GLY A 237 3.40 6.54 -34.71
N VAL A 238 3.21 5.79 -35.81
CA VAL A 238 2.33 4.62 -35.90
C VAL A 238 3.09 3.47 -36.53
N GLU A 239 3.05 2.32 -35.93
CA GLU A 239 3.64 1.08 -36.43
C GLU A 239 2.54 0.02 -36.56
N ILE A 240 2.52 -0.69 -37.69
CA ILE A 240 1.60 -1.79 -37.96
C ILE A 240 2.38 -3.08 -38.07
N TYR A 241 1.92 -4.10 -37.35
CA TYR A 241 2.55 -5.42 -37.27
C TYR A 241 1.59 -6.49 -37.79
N GLY A 242 2.14 -7.46 -38.51
CA GLY A 242 1.43 -8.69 -38.83
C GLY A 242 1.18 -9.58 -37.61
N MET A 243 0.34 -10.60 -37.82
CA MET A 243 0.06 -11.61 -36.78
C MET A 243 1.32 -12.41 -36.34
N ASP A 244 2.35 -12.43 -37.19
CA ASP A 244 3.67 -13.03 -36.89
C ASP A 244 4.60 -12.10 -36.09
N GLY A 245 4.10 -10.92 -35.70
CA GLY A 245 4.84 -9.91 -34.96
C GLY A 245 5.86 -9.11 -35.80
N LYS A 246 5.92 -9.32 -37.11
CA LYS A 246 6.81 -8.56 -37.97
C LYS A 246 6.22 -7.20 -38.31
N LEU A 247 7.07 -6.17 -38.30
CA LEU A 247 6.71 -4.84 -38.72
C LEU A 247 6.32 -4.86 -40.20
N ALA A 248 5.06 -4.49 -40.49
CA ALA A 248 4.51 -4.42 -41.85
C ALA A 248 4.57 -2.99 -42.42
N LEU A 249 4.44 -1.97 -41.54
CA LEU A 249 4.45 -0.56 -41.97
C LEU A 249 4.78 0.34 -40.78
N SER A 250 5.50 1.45 -41.01
CA SER A 250 5.74 2.53 -40.06
C SER A 250 5.39 3.88 -40.74
N ALA A 251 4.71 4.75 -39.98
CA ALA A 251 4.30 6.08 -40.40
C ALA A 251 4.46 7.09 -39.27
N THR A 252 4.68 8.37 -39.64
CA THR A 252 4.73 9.49 -38.69
C THR A 252 3.47 10.36 -38.75
N THR A 253 2.46 9.90 -39.50
CA THR A 253 1.19 10.58 -39.70
C THR A 253 0.04 9.79 -39.08
N THR A 254 -1.03 10.48 -38.73
CA THR A 254 -2.24 9.87 -38.16
C THR A 254 -3.10 9.15 -39.21
N ASN A 255 -2.88 9.45 -40.50
CA ASN A 255 -3.54 8.77 -41.62
C ASN A 255 -2.57 7.76 -42.20
N VAL A 256 -2.93 6.50 -42.17
CA VAL A 256 -2.08 5.37 -42.56
C VAL A 256 -2.79 4.56 -43.63
N ASP A 257 -2.11 4.27 -44.73
CA ASP A 257 -2.63 3.44 -45.81
C ASP A 257 -1.99 2.06 -45.81
N ILE A 258 -2.81 1.05 -45.56
CA ILE A 258 -2.44 -0.37 -45.58
C ILE A 258 -3.05 -1.13 -46.75
N THR A 259 -3.49 -0.42 -47.80
CA THR A 259 -4.16 -1.02 -49.00
C THR A 259 -3.30 -2.16 -49.58
N ASN A 260 -2.00 -2.01 -49.61
CA ASN A 260 -1.06 -2.99 -50.18
C ASN A 260 -0.77 -4.19 -49.30
N LEU A 261 -1.28 -4.21 -48.05
CA LEU A 261 -1.12 -5.35 -47.16
C LEU A 261 -2.22 -6.41 -47.44
N PRO A 262 -1.96 -7.69 -47.22
CA PRO A 262 -2.98 -8.74 -47.33
C PRO A 262 -4.18 -8.53 -46.38
N ASN A 263 -5.34 -9.07 -46.76
CA ASN A 263 -6.48 -9.09 -45.84
C ASN A 263 -6.14 -9.92 -44.57
N GLY A 264 -6.54 -9.42 -43.42
CA GLY A 264 -6.22 -10.07 -42.14
C GLY A 264 -6.30 -9.14 -40.96
N ILE A 265 -5.88 -9.66 -39.81
CA ILE A 265 -5.79 -8.90 -38.55
C ILE A 265 -4.36 -8.38 -38.40
N TYR A 266 -4.24 -7.12 -38.03
CA TYR A 266 -2.98 -6.44 -37.76
C TYR A 266 -3.02 -5.86 -36.38
N HIS A 267 -1.86 -5.86 -35.71
CA HIS A 267 -1.65 -5.12 -34.48
C HIS A 267 -1.04 -3.76 -34.78
N TYR A 268 -1.45 -2.73 -34.06
CA TYR A 268 -0.81 -1.42 -34.18
C TYR A 268 -0.19 -1.00 -32.86
N SER A 269 0.85 -0.18 -32.96
CA SER A 269 1.52 0.53 -31.87
C SER A 269 1.58 2.01 -32.25
N VAL A 270 0.94 2.85 -31.46
CA VAL A 270 0.92 4.30 -31.65
C VAL A 270 1.75 4.94 -30.56
N MET A 271 2.75 5.73 -30.94
CA MET A 271 3.57 6.51 -30.01
C MET A 271 3.07 7.95 -29.97
N THR A 272 2.85 8.49 -28.78
CA THR A 272 2.50 9.90 -28.59
C THR A 272 3.75 10.76 -28.45
N VAL A 273 3.61 12.09 -28.57
CA VAL A 273 4.71 13.04 -28.37
C VAL A 273 5.23 13.01 -26.92
N SER A 274 4.39 12.62 -25.94
CA SER A 274 4.79 12.43 -24.54
C SER A 274 5.55 11.11 -24.29
N GLY A 275 5.72 10.25 -25.32
CA GLY A 275 6.40 8.96 -25.22
C GLY A 275 5.51 7.80 -24.77
N LYS A 276 4.20 7.98 -24.64
CA LYS A 276 3.28 6.87 -24.38
C LYS A 276 3.12 5.99 -25.61
N VAL A 277 2.96 4.68 -25.38
CA VAL A 277 2.73 3.69 -26.43
C VAL A 277 1.34 3.08 -26.25
N LEU A 278 0.46 3.31 -27.24
CA LEU A 278 -0.90 2.79 -27.30
C LEU A 278 -0.96 1.64 -28.29
N LYS A 279 -1.59 0.54 -27.92
CA LYS A 279 -1.64 -0.66 -28.76
C LYS A 279 -3.07 -1.12 -28.98
N GLY A 280 -3.31 -1.73 -30.11
CA GLY A 280 -4.60 -2.35 -30.41
C GLY A 280 -4.54 -3.21 -31.67
N LYS A 281 -5.72 -3.52 -32.21
CA LYS A 281 -5.86 -4.36 -33.38
C LYS A 281 -6.81 -3.71 -34.43
N VAL A 282 -6.55 -3.95 -35.66
CA VAL A 282 -7.38 -3.54 -36.81
C VAL A 282 -7.58 -4.73 -37.73
N SER A 283 -8.77 -4.82 -38.34
CA SER A 283 -9.11 -5.84 -39.33
C SER A 283 -9.12 -5.22 -40.71
N LYS A 284 -8.36 -5.79 -41.65
CA LYS A 284 -8.40 -5.43 -43.07
C LYS A 284 -9.23 -6.46 -43.83
N ILE A 285 -10.13 -5.98 -44.69
CA ILE A 285 -11.05 -6.80 -45.50
C ILE A 285 -10.87 -6.51 -46.96
#